data_ea1116bd2149460742b4eb0f64e96810
#
_entry.id   ea1116bd2149460742b4eb0f64e96810
#
_cell.length_a   1.000
_cell.length_b   1.000
_cell.length_c   1.000
_cell.angle_alpha   90.00
_cell.angle_beta   90.00
_cell.angle_gamma   90.00
#
_symmetry.space_group_name_H-M   'P 1'
#
loop_
_entity.id
_entity.type
_entity.pdbx_description
1 polymer ?
#
loop_
_entity_poly.entity_id
_entity_poly.type
_entity_poly.pdbx_seq_one_letter_code
_entity_poly.pdbx_strand_id
1 'polypeptide(L)'
;MYKLEIYVTLKKDVLDPQGKAISNAANSLNIKNILEIKQGKYFEVTLNNLSDKKNAELIGKKLSESLLCNQVIEDYKIINIKKI
;
A
#
# COMPACT_ATOMS: atom_id res chain seq x y z
N MET A 1 -13.71 -17.27 -4.86
CA MET A 1 -12.98 -16.35 -3.97
C MET A 1 -12.28 -15.28 -4.78
N TYR A 2 -12.01 -14.16 -4.15
CA TYR A 2 -11.26 -13.07 -4.75
C TYR A 2 -10.09 -12.70 -3.88
N LYS A 3 -9.00 -12.30 -4.51
CA LYS A 3 -7.80 -11.81 -3.84
C LYS A 3 -7.59 -10.36 -4.24
N LEU A 4 -7.46 -9.50 -3.24
CA LEU A 4 -7.16 -8.09 -3.42
C LEU A 4 -5.71 -7.83 -3.02
N GLU A 5 -5.05 -6.99 -3.79
CA GLU A 5 -3.73 -6.50 -3.45
C GLU A 5 -3.83 -4.99 -3.27
N ILE A 6 -3.50 -4.52 -2.06
CA ILE A 6 -3.70 -3.13 -1.66
C ILE A 6 -2.39 -2.54 -1.16
N TYR A 7 -1.99 -1.42 -1.74
CA TYR A 7 -0.87 -0.61 -1.26
C TYR A 7 -1.37 0.56 -0.44
N VAL A 8 -0.68 0.82 0.66
CA VAL A 8 -0.89 2.01 1.50
C VAL A 8 0.44 2.73 1.61
N THR A 9 0.46 4.00 1.23
CA THR A 9 1.67 4.82 1.24
C THR A 9 1.39 6.15 1.92
N LEU A 10 2.44 6.77 2.45
CA LEU A 10 2.32 8.12 3.00
C LEU A 10 2.01 9.12 1.88
N LYS A 11 1.20 10.11 2.20
CA LYS A 11 0.95 11.21 1.27
C LYS A 11 2.25 11.93 0.94
N LYS A 12 2.28 12.55 -0.24
CA LYS A 12 3.48 13.18 -0.78
C LYS A 12 4.16 14.16 0.17
N ASP A 13 3.37 14.93 0.92
CA ASP A 13 3.88 15.98 1.79
C ASP A 13 4.14 15.51 3.22
N VAL A 14 3.95 14.22 3.50
CA VAL A 14 4.18 13.66 4.82
C VAL A 14 5.61 13.13 4.90
N LEU A 15 6.31 13.45 5.99
CA LEU A 15 7.66 12.96 6.23
C LEU A 15 7.66 11.45 6.37
N ASP A 16 8.60 10.79 5.68
CA ASP A 16 8.80 9.34 5.74
C ASP A 16 10.14 9.05 6.42
N PRO A 17 10.17 8.94 7.76
CA PRO A 17 11.44 8.72 8.47
C PRO A 17 12.06 7.35 8.18
N GLN A 18 11.24 6.34 7.89
CA GLN A 18 11.75 5.00 7.57
C GLN A 18 12.41 4.97 6.19
N GLY A 19 11.76 5.57 5.19
CA GLY A 19 12.34 5.69 3.86
C GLY A 19 13.63 6.49 3.87
N LYS A 20 13.67 7.56 4.64
CA LYS A 20 14.88 8.37 4.79
C LYS A 20 16.01 7.60 5.46
N ALA A 21 15.71 6.82 6.49
CA ALA A 21 16.72 5.99 7.15
C ALA A 21 17.31 4.95 6.21
N ILE A 22 16.47 4.33 5.37
CA ILE A 22 16.93 3.37 4.35
C ILE A 22 17.83 4.07 3.33
N SER A 23 17.45 5.26 2.89
CA SER A 23 18.25 6.05 1.95
C SER A 23 19.61 6.39 2.52
N ASN A 24 19.67 6.78 3.80
CA ASN A 24 20.94 7.07 4.48
C ASN A 24 21.80 5.81 4.60
N ALA A 25 21.20 4.67 4.92
CA ALA A 25 21.91 3.40 4.99
C ALA A 25 22.47 3.00 3.62
N ALA A 26 21.73 3.23 2.55
CA ALA A 26 22.20 2.96 1.19
C ALA A 26 23.41 3.82 0.85
N ASN A 27 23.41 5.09 1.24
CA ASN A 27 24.56 5.96 1.05
C ASN A 27 25.80 5.45 1.81
N SER A 28 25.61 4.94 3.00
CA SER A 28 26.70 4.35 3.79
C SER A 28 27.28 3.10 3.15
N LEU A 29 26.49 2.39 2.34
CA LEU A 29 26.92 1.21 1.59
C LEU A 29 27.47 1.55 0.21
N ASN A 30 27.64 2.84 -0.10
CA ASN A 30 28.09 3.33 -1.41
C ASN A 30 27.18 2.92 -2.58
N ILE A 31 25.89 2.75 -2.29
CA ILE A 31 24.89 2.57 -3.35
C ILE A 31 24.51 3.96 -3.83
N LYS A 32 24.84 4.27 -5.09
CA LYS A 32 24.74 5.61 -5.64
C LYS A 32 23.52 5.81 -6.51
N ASN A 33 23.23 7.06 -6.81
CA ASN A 33 22.15 7.48 -7.72
C ASN A 33 20.74 7.25 -7.16
N ILE A 34 20.63 7.14 -5.84
CA ILE A 34 19.33 7.06 -5.17
C ILE A 34 18.91 8.48 -4.79
N LEU A 35 17.83 8.94 -5.43
CA LEU A 35 17.28 10.26 -5.13
C LEU A 35 16.39 10.20 -3.88
N GLU A 36 15.56 9.17 -3.78
CA GLU A 36 14.58 9.06 -2.71
C GLU A 36 14.15 7.61 -2.54
N ILE A 37 13.90 7.21 -1.31
CA ILE A 37 13.30 5.92 -0.97
C ILE A 37 12.06 6.19 -0.14
N LYS A 38 10.92 5.66 -0.57
CA LYS A 38 9.67 5.71 0.18
C LYS A 38 9.28 4.30 0.58
N GLN A 39 8.77 4.17 1.79
CA GLN A 39 8.29 2.91 2.30
C GLN A 39 6.77 2.94 2.46
N GLY A 40 6.11 1.85 2.14
CA GLY A 40 4.67 1.71 2.28
C GLY A 40 4.31 0.36 2.86
N LYS A 41 3.01 0.09 2.92
CA LYS A 41 2.46 -1.18 3.39
C LYS A 41 1.80 -1.89 2.22
N TYR A 42 1.89 -3.21 2.21
CA TYR A 42 1.25 -4.04 1.21
C TYR A 42 0.36 -5.06 1.91
N PHE A 43 -0.90 -5.14 1.48
CA PHE A 43 -1.85 -6.08 2.04
C PHE A 43 -2.39 -7.01 0.96
N GLU A 44 -2.45 -8.29 1.28
CA GLU A 44 -3.19 -9.27 0.49
C GLU A 44 -4.45 -9.63 1.26
N VAL A 45 -5.60 -9.44 0.65
CA VAL A 45 -6.88 -9.73 1.28
C VAL A 45 -7.60 -10.78 0.46
N THR A 46 -7.95 -11.90 1.09
CA THR A 46 -8.71 -12.96 0.43
C THR A 46 -10.16 -12.89 0.90
N LEU A 47 -11.08 -12.76 -0.05
CA LEU A 47 -12.52 -12.66 0.20
C LEU A 47 -13.22 -13.91 -0.29
N ASN A 48 -14.16 -14.39 0.51
CA ASN A 48 -14.98 -15.55 0.12
C ASN A 48 -16.45 -15.15 -0.07
N ASN A 49 -17.21 -16.07 -0.63
CA ASN A 49 -18.67 -15.92 -0.80
C ASN A 49 -19.09 -14.69 -1.63
N LEU A 50 -18.28 -14.31 -2.58
CA LEU A 50 -18.59 -13.22 -3.50
C LEU A 50 -18.77 -13.76 -4.90
N SER A 51 -19.79 -13.27 -5.59
CA SER A 51 -20.11 -13.68 -6.94
C SER A 51 -19.47 -12.84 -8.02
N ASP A 52 -19.08 -11.59 -7.71
CA ASP A 52 -18.54 -10.72 -8.72
C ASP A 52 -17.40 -9.83 -8.20
N LYS A 53 -16.63 -9.33 -9.16
CA LYS A 53 -15.48 -8.48 -8.93
C LYS A 53 -15.86 -7.11 -8.33
N LYS A 54 -17.03 -6.61 -8.70
CA LYS A 54 -17.49 -5.29 -8.25
C LYS A 54 -17.72 -5.27 -6.75
N ASN A 55 -18.30 -6.33 -6.20
CA ASN A 55 -18.47 -6.46 -4.75
C ASN A 55 -17.14 -6.58 -4.04
N ALA A 56 -16.18 -7.30 -4.61
CA ALA A 56 -14.84 -7.39 -4.07
C ALA A 56 -14.18 -6.01 -4.00
N GLU A 57 -14.33 -5.21 -5.04
CA GLU A 57 -13.79 -3.85 -5.08
C GLU A 57 -14.41 -2.95 -4.00
N LEU A 58 -15.72 -3.02 -3.82
CA LEU A 58 -16.42 -2.25 -2.80
C LEU A 58 -15.95 -2.62 -1.39
N ILE A 59 -15.79 -3.91 -1.12
CA ILE A 59 -15.29 -4.38 0.18
C ILE A 59 -13.85 -3.91 0.39
N GLY A 60 -13.02 -4.01 -0.63
CA GLY A 60 -11.63 -3.54 -0.56
C GLY A 60 -11.53 -2.06 -0.26
N LYS A 61 -12.37 -1.27 -0.90
CA LYS A 61 -12.44 0.18 -0.65
C LYS A 61 -12.86 0.48 0.78
N LYS A 62 -13.92 -0.16 1.26
CA LYS A 62 -14.41 0.03 2.62
C LYS A 62 -13.37 -0.39 3.65
N LEU A 63 -12.73 -1.53 3.45
CA LEU A 63 -11.70 -2.04 4.34
C LEU A 63 -10.51 -1.09 4.39
N SER A 64 -10.06 -0.61 3.23
CA SER A 64 -8.93 0.30 3.14
C SER A 64 -9.20 1.62 3.86
N GLU A 65 -10.36 2.21 3.62
CA GLU A 65 -10.73 3.51 4.20
C GLU A 65 -11.03 3.43 5.69
N SER A 66 -11.56 2.30 6.15
CA SER A 66 -11.97 2.14 7.54
C SER A 66 -10.86 1.61 8.45
N LEU A 67 -9.92 0.84 7.92
CA LEU A 67 -9.00 0.07 8.75
C LEU A 67 -7.55 0.10 8.28
N LEU A 68 -7.28 -0.09 6.98
CA LEU A 68 -5.91 -0.29 6.51
C LEU A 68 -5.14 1.01 6.32
N CYS A 69 -5.83 2.10 6.06
CA CYS A 69 -5.25 3.37 5.66
C CYS A 69 -5.66 4.47 6.63
N ASN A 70 -4.69 5.22 7.14
CA ASN A 70 -4.97 6.45 7.87
C ASN A 70 -5.08 7.58 6.87
N GLN A 71 -6.30 7.93 6.47
CA GLN A 71 -6.56 8.87 5.39
C GLN A 71 -6.06 10.30 5.65
N VAL A 72 -5.70 10.62 6.88
CA VAL A 72 -5.11 11.92 7.20
C VAL A 72 -3.71 12.04 6.64
N ILE A 73 -2.93 10.97 6.73
CA ILE A 73 -1.51 10.97 6.34
C ILE A 73 -1.16 9.96 5.24
N GLU A 74 -2.09 9.09 4.88
CA GLU A 74 -1.83 8.00 3.92
C GLU A 74 -2.84 7.99 2.79
N ASP A 75 -2.42 7.45 1.66
CA ASP A 75 -3.28 7.10 0.54
C ASP A 75 -3.23 5.60 0.32
N TYR A 76 -4.29 5.04 -0.26
CA TYR A 76 -4.30 3.64 -0.63
C TYR A 76 -4.57 3.47 -2.11
N LYS A 77 -4.18 2.31 -2.63
CA LYS A 77 -4.47 1.93 -4.01
C LYS A 77 -4.72 0.44 -4.07
N ILE A 78 -5.85 0.06 -4.64
CA ILE A 78 -6.13 -1.34 -4.96
C ILE A 78 -5.47 -1.61 -6.31
N ILE A 79 -4.37 -2.36 -6.30
CA ILE A 79 -3.56 -2.56 -7.50
C ILE A 79 -3.98 -3.78 -8.30
N ASN A 80 -4.67 -4.73 -7.67
CA ASN A 80 -5.13 -5.92 -8.36
C ASN A 80 -6.33 -6.54 -7.65
N ILE A 81 -7.27 -7.06 -8.44
CA ILE A 81 -8.41 -7.85 -7.97
C ILE A 81 -8.45 -9.10 -8.82
N LYS A 82 -8.20 -10.24 -8.21
CA LYS A 82 -8.06 -11.49 -8.94
C LYS A 82 -9.04 -12.53 -8.41
N LYS A 83 -9.74 -13.19 -9.30
CA LYS A 83 -10.59 -14.33 -8.95
C LYS A 83 -9.70 -15.58 -8.79
N ILE A 84 -9.87 -16.25 -7.68
CA ILE A 84 -9.11 -17.46 -7.37
C ILE A 84 -10.00 -18.62 -6.99
#